data_f11829983a180bba3a67888f8015f32e
#
_entry.id   f11829983a180bba3a67888f8015f32e
#
_cell.length_a   1.000
_cell.length_b   1.000
_cell.length_c   1.000
_cell.angle_alpha   90.00
_cell.angle_beta   90.00
_cell.angle_gamma   90.00
#
_symmetry.space_group_name_H-M   'P 1'
#
loop_
_entity.id
_entity.type
_entity.pdbx_description
1 polymer ?
#
loop_
_entity_poly.entity_id
_entity_poly.type
_entity_poly.pdbx_seq_one_letter_code
_entity_poly.pdbx_strand_id
1 'polypeptide(L)'
;MVEVLVTLLIVALALLGTAGLQSYAMRLNQGAQFRSQAVFLAADLAERMEANRPGAVDGAYVLAPVSAATFLGGGGAASTDCVAAGCTAAALAAFDLSQWQSMVATTLPQSAWEVVQTVSANPSSYTLTISWVDRLSDTTQASYQAGASLGANAGGTGERFFYTATRSVGRR
;
A
#
# COMPACT_ATOMS: atom_id res chain seq x y z
N MET A 1 -16.25 -7.48 55.51
CA MET A 1 -16.03 -6.20 54.80
C MET A 1 -14.69 -6.20 54.05
N VAL A 2 -13.55 -6.59 54.63
CA VAL A 2 -12.25 -6.68 53.98
C VAL A 2 -12.25 -7.68 52.83
N GLU A 3 -12.94 -8.77 52.93
CA GLU A 3 -13.06 -9.81 51.90
C GLU A 3 -13.65 -9.29 50.57
N VAL A 4 -14.69 -8.44 50.67
CA VAL A 4 -15.30 -7.79 49.49
C VAL A 4 -14.34 -6.80 48.83
N LEU A 5 -13.56 -6.07 49.61
CA LEU A 5 -12.55 -5.16 49.06
C LEU A 5 -11.42 -5.90 48.33
N VAL A 6 -10.97 -7.03 48.90
CA VAL A 6 -9.94 -7.86 48.27
C VAL A 6 -10.44 -8.50 46.96
N THR A 7 -11.68 -9.02 46.98
CA THR A 7 -12.27 -9.59 45.77
C THR A 7 -12.44 -8.56 44.66
N LEU A 8 -12.91 -7.36 44.98
CA LEU A 8 -13.02 -6.26 43.99
C LEU A 8 -11.66 -5.83 43.46
N LEU A 9 -10.62 -5.81 44.30
CA LEU A 9 -9.26 -5.49 43.87
C LEU A 9 -8.74 -6.52 42.87
N ILE A 10 -8.92 -7.82 43.17
CA ILE A 10 -8.45 -8.90 42.24
C ILE A 10 -9.18 -8.84 40.92
N VAL A 11 -10.50 -8.64 40.90
CA VAL A 11 -11.31 -8.52 39.72
C VAL A 11 -10.87 -7.29 38.89
N ALA A 12 -10.63 -6.14 39.53
CA ALA A 12 -10.17 -4.94 38.88
C ALA A 12 -8.80 -5.16 38.17
N LEU A 13 -7.85 -5.81 38.84
CA LEU A 13 -6.53 -6.13 38.26
C LEU A 13 -6.66 -7.11 37.10
N ALA A 14 -7.52 -8.12 37.19
CA ALA A 14 -7.76 -9.07 36.12
C ALA A 14 -8.36 -8.38 34.89
N LEU A 15 -9.33 -7.47 35.07
CA LEU A 15 -9.94 -6.70 33.99
C LEU A 15 -8.94 -5.75 33.31
N LEU A 16 -8.08 -5.09 34.08
CA LEU A 16 -7.02 -4.24 33.52
C LEU A 16 -6.01 -5.05 32.69
N GLY A 17 -5.63 -6.25 33.18
CA GLY A 17 -4.75 -7.15 32.45
C GLY A 17 -5.35 -7.61 31.11
N THR A 18 -6.62 -8.02 31.11
CA THR A 18 -7.31 -8.43 29.87
C THR A 18 -7.51 -7.27 28.90
N ALA A 19 -7.80 -6.06 29.39
CA ALA A 19 -7.92 -4.87 28.55
C ALA A 19 -6.59 -4.52 27.83
N GLY A 20 -5.46 -4.67 28.54
CA GLY A 20 -4.13 -4.50 27.94
C GLY A 20 -3.84 -5.50 26.81
N LEU A 21 -4.15 -6.78 27.02
CA LEU A 21 -3.98 -7.82 26.01
C LEU A 21 -4.88 -7.59 24.79
N GLN A 22 -6.13 -7.17 24.99
CA GLN A 22 -7.05 -6.85 23.90
C GLN A 22 -6.53 -5.68 23.06
N SER A 23 -6.03 -4.62 23.70
CA SER A 23 -5.43 -3.49 23.01
C SER A 23 -4.22 -3.90 22.16
N TYR A 24 -3.36 -4.75 22.68
CA TYR A 24 -2.21 -5.30 21.95
C TYR A 24 -2.64 -6.16 20.76
N ALA A 25 -3.62 -7.05 20.95
CA ALA A 25 -4.15 -7.89 19.87
C ALA A 25 -4.79 -7.06 18.74
N MET A 26 -5.54 -6.01 19.06
CA MET A 26 -6.11 -5.11 18.05
C MET A 26 -5.03 -4.44 17.20
N ARG A 27 -3.95 -4.05 17.81
CA ARG A 27 -2.82 -3.44 17.11
C ARG A 27 -2.16 -4.41 16.14
N LEU A 28 -1.87 -5.64 16.56
CA LEU A 28 -1.31 -6.66 15.66
C LEU A 28 -2.22 -6.96 14.47
N ASN A 29 -3.53 -6.98 14.69
CA ASN A 29 -4.51 -7.19 13.62
C ASN A 29 -4.50 -6.05 12.59
N GLN A 30 -4.28 -4.80 13.00
CA GLN A 30 -4.20 -3.67 12.06
C GLN A 30 -3.02 -3.81 11.10
N GLY A 31 -1.83 -4.18 11.58
CA GLY A 31 -0.67 -4.42 10.72
C GLY A 31 -0.89 -5.54 9.70
N ALA A 32 -1.51 -6.66 10.13
CA ALA A 32 -1.90 -7.74 9.22
C ALA A 32 -2.92 -7.30 8.18
N GLN A 33 -3.87 -6.44 8.56
CA GLN A 33 -4.87 -5.87 7.65
C GLN A 33 -4.23 -5.01 6.56
N PHE A 34 -3.33 -4.08 6.91
CA PHE A 34 -2.64 -3.24 5.92
C PHE A 34 -1.83 -4.08 4.95
N ARG A 35 -1.17 -5.14 5.43
CA ARG A 35 -0.43 -6.05 4.55
C ARG A 35 -1.35 -6.76 3.56
N SER A 36 -2.50 -7.25 4.02
CA SER A 36 -3.46 -7.90 3.12
C SER A 36 -4.06 -6.92 2.10
N GLN A 37 -4.30 -5.67 2.49
CA GLN A 37 -4.74 -4.61 1.58
C GLN A 37 -3.67 -4.27 0.54
N ALA A 38 -2.39 -4.20 0.92
CA ALA A 38 -1.30 -3.97 -0.02
C ALA A 38 -1.19 -5.09 -1.07
N VAL A 39 -1.34 -6.35 -0.65
CA VAL A 39 -1.39 -7.51 -1.57
C VAL A 39 -2.56 -7.39 -2.53
N PHE A 40 -3.75 -7.05 -2.03
CA PHE A 40 -4.95 -6.88 -2.86
C PHE A 40 -4.78 -5.74 -3.88
N LEU A 41 -4.26 -4.59 -3.46
CA LEU A 41 -4.00 -3.46 -4.35
C LEU A 41 -2.97 -3.80 -5.43
N ALA A 42 -1.95 -4.57 -5.09
CA ALA A 42 -0.97 -5.02 -6.07
C ALA A 42 -1.59 -6.01 -7.09
N ALA A 43 -2.46 -6.90 -6.64
CA ALA A 43 -3.20 -7.81 -7.51
C ALA A 43 -4.16 -7.05 -8.44
N ASP A 44 -4.88 -6.03 -7.93
CA ASP A 44 -5.77 -5.19 -8.73
C ASP A 44 -5.03 -4.50 -9.88
N LEU A 45 -3.85 -3.89 -9.60
CA LEU A 45 -3.06 -3.30 -10.67
C LEU A 45 -2.56 -4.34 -11.68
N ALA A 46 -2.16 -5.52 -11.22
CA ALA A 46 -1.74 -6.61 -12.10
C ALA A 46 -2.88 -7.07 -13.04
N GLU A 47 -4.10 -7.15 -12.55
CA GLU A 47 -5.29 -7.49 -13.34
C GLU A 47 -5.62 -6.40 -14.37
N ARG A 48 -5.50 -5.12 -14.01
CA ARG A 48 -5.65 -4.00 -14.95
C ARG A 48 -4.61 -4.05 -16.08
N MET A 49 -3.34 -4.36 -15.74
CA MET A 49 -2.30 -4.58 -16.75
C MET A 49 -2.63 -5.75 -17.68
N GLU A 50 -3.19 -6.84 -17.16
CA GLU A 50 -3.62 -7.98 -17.97
C GLU A 50 -4.83 -7.65 -18.86
N ALA A 51 -5.72 -6.79 -18.41
CA ALA A 51 -6.85 -6.32 -19.21
C ALA A 51 -6.40 -5.40 -20.34
N ASN A 52 -5.36 -4.59 -20.11
CA ASN A 52 -4.78 -3.67 -21.09
C ASN A 52 -3.37 -4.09 -21.50
N ARG A 53 -3.24 -5.32 -21.99
CA ARG A 53 -1.93 -5.88 -22.44
C ARG A 53 -1.15 -5.01 -23.41
N PRO A 54 -1.77 -4.37 -24.42
CA PRO A 54 -1.03 -3.47 -25.29
C PRO A 54 -0.33 -2.34 -24.53
N GLY A 55 -1.04 -1.65 -23.64
CA GLY A 55 -0.46 -0.60 -22.83
C GLY A 55 0.62 -1.12 -21.87
N ALA A 56 0.43 -2.32 -21.31
CA ALA A 56 1.42 -2.93 -20.43
C ALA A 56 2.70 -3.32 -21.18
N VAL A 57 2.62 -3.90 -22.38
CA VAL A 57 3.80 -4.24 -23.16
C VAL A 57 4.55 -2.99 -23.63
N ASP A 58 3.83 -1.92 -23.96
CA ASP A 58 4.40 -0.65 -24.43
C ASP A 58 4.94 0.24 -23.28
N GLY A 59 4.90 -0.22 -22.01
CA GLY A 59 5.47 0.51 -20.88
C GLY A 59 4.57 1.60 -20.28
N ALA A 60 3.29 1.64 -20.64
CA ALA A 60 2.38 2.71 -20.22
C ALA A 60 2.01 2.66 -18.70
N TYR A 61 2.36 1.59 -17.99
CA TYR A 61 2.11 1.43 -16.54
C TYR A 61 3.30 1.80 -15.66
N VAL A 62 4.34 2.44 -16.20
CA VAL A 62 5.48 2.91 -15.40
C VAL A 62 5.07 4.11 -14.57
N LEU A 63 5.37 4.07 -13.26
CA LEU A 63 5.17 5.16 -12.32
C LEU A 63 6.46 5.44 -11.57
N ALA A 64 6.89 6.71 -11.63
CA ALA A 64 7.94 7.20 -10.75
C ALA A 64 7.52 7.12 -9.27
N PRO A 65 8.46 7.05 -8.32
CA PRO A 65 8.14 7.04 -6.90
C PRO A 65 7.28 8.24 -6.49
N VAL A 66 6.12 7.97 -5.92
CA VAL A 66 5.15 8.99 -5.46
C VAL A 66 4.65 8.65 -4.06
N SER A 67 4.51 9.66 -3.20
CA SER A 67 3.85 9.51 -1.90
C SER A 67 2.37 9.91 -1.97
N ALA A 68 1.55 9.35 -1.08
CA ALA A 68 0.14 9.72 -0.95
C ALA A 68 -0.04 11.23 -0.71
N ALA A 69 0.82 11.85 0.09
CA ALA A 69 0.78 13.27 0.35
C ALA A 69 1.00 14.12 -0.92
N THR A 70 1.96 13.72 -1.76
CA THR A 70 2.22 14.39 -3.05
C THR A 70 1.06 14.19 -4.01
N PHE A 71 0.54 12.97 -4.12
CA PHE A 71 -0.57 12.64 -5.00
C PHE A 71 -1.85 13.40 -4.61
N LEU A 72 -2.24 13.38 -3.34
CA LEU A 72 -3.43 14.08 -2.84
C LEU A 72 -3.27 15.59 -2.85
N GLY A 73 -2.04 16.10 -2.81
CA GLY A 73 -1.72 17.52 -2.96
C GLY A 73 -1.79 18.05 -4.40
N GLY A 74 -2.28 17.26 -5.36
CA GLY A 74 -2.42 17.64 -6.76
C GLY A 74 -1.28 17.17 -7.67
N GLY A 75 -0.37 16.34 -7.16
CA GLY A 75 0.71 15.72 -7.95
C GLY A 75 0.26 14.52 -8.81
N GLY A 76 -1.03 14.17 -8.78
CA GLY A 76 -1.59 13.15 -9.65
C GLY A 76 -1.80 13.68 -11.08
N ALA A 77 -1.37 12.92 -12.07
CA ALA A 77 -1.65 13.27 -13.47
C ALA A 77 -3.16 13.21 -13.73
N ALA A 78 -3.69 14.25 -14.37
CA ALA A 78 -5.06 14.23 -14.85
C ALA A 78 -5.18 13.14 -15.93
N SER A 79 -6.17 12.27 -15.81
CA SER A 79 -6.45 11.23 -16.79
C SER A 79 -7.77 11.51 -17.53
N THR A 80 -7.85 11.07 -18.78
CA THR A 80 -9.11 11.08 -19.52
C THR A 80 -10.06 10.06 -18.89
N ASP A 81 -11.35 10.43 -18.76
CA ASP A 81 -12.36 9.49 -18.30
C ASP A 81 -12.65 8.44 -19.38
N CYS A 82 -12.13 7.25 -19.17
CA CYS A 82 -12.30 6.11 -20.08
C CYS A 82 -13.61 5.33 -19.88
N VAL A 83 -14.42 5.70 -18.89
CA VAL A 83 -15.77 5.12 -18.68
C VAL A 83 -16.76 5.75 -19.65
N ALA A 84 -16.64 7.06 -19.88
CA ALA A 84 -17.56 7.81 -20.75
C ALA A 84 -17.21 7.67 -22.24
N ALA A 85 -15.98 7.39 -22.59
CA ALA A 85 -15.52 7.28 -23.99
C ALA A 85 -14.46 6.21 -24.17
N GLY A 86 -14.33 5.67 -25.39
CA GLY A 86 -13.25 4.73 -25.71
C GLY A 86 -11.88 5.39 -25.61
N CYS A 87 -10.93 4.72 -24.97
CA CYS A 87 -9.57 5.18 -24.79
C CYS A 87 -8.57 4.38 -25.63
N THR A 88 -7.46 5.01 -25.97
CA THR A 88 -6.27 4.29 -26.43
C THR A 88 -5.67 3.48 -25.27
N ALA A 89 -4.85 2.48 -25.58
CA ALA A 89 -4.19 1.65 -24.55
C ALA A 89 -3.37 2.49 -23.55
N ALA A 90 -2.70 3.53 -24.01
CA ALA A 90 -1.93 4.44 -23.16
C ALA A 90 -2.84 5.34 -22.28
N ALA A 91 -3.94 5.87 -22.84
CA ALA A 91 -4.90 6.67 -22.08
C ALA A 91 -5.62 5.83 -21.02
N LEU A 92 -5.95 4.56 -21.35
CA LEU A 92 -6.53 3.62 -20.40
C LEU A 92 -5.55 3.30 -19.26
N ALA A 93 -4.25 3.10 -19.56
CA ALA A 93 -3.26 2.89 -18.52
C ALA A 93 -3.13 4.11 -17.59
N ALA A 94 -3.17 5.34 -18.12
CA ALA A 94 -3.15 6.55 -17.30
C ALA A 94 -4.40 6.65 -16.40
N PHE A 95 -5.57 6.30 -16.91
CA PHE A 95 -6.81 6.23 -16.15
C PHE A 95 -6.76 5.19 -15.04
N ASP A 96 -6.32 3.96 -15.37
CA ASP A 96 -6.14 2.87 -14.42
C ASP A 96 -5.20 3.27 -13.27
N LEU A 97 -4.04 3.85 -13.63
CA LEU A 97 -3.05 4.31 -12.67
C LEU A 97 -3.59 5.42 -11.77
N SER A 98 -4.35 6.38 -12.31
CA SER A 98 -4.94 7.46 -11.51
C SER A 98 -5.94 6.95 -10.47
N GLN A 99 -6.81 6.01 -10.86
CA GLN A 99 -7.76 5.37 -9.97
C GLN A 99 -7.06 4.51 -8.92
N TRP A 100 -6.09 3.69 -9.36
CA TRP A 100 -5.33 2.83 -8.46
C TRP A 100 -4.53 3.63 -7.43
N GLN A 101 -3.85 4.70 -7.83
CA GLN A 101 -3.14 5.60 -6.92
C GLN A 101 -4.06 6.22 -5.87
N SER A 102 -5.28 6.63 -6.27
CA SER A 102 -6.30 7.13 -5.35
C SER A 102 -6.69 6.08 -4.30
N MET A 103 -6.88 4.82 -4.71
CA MET A 103 -7.17 3.72 -3.78
C MET A 103 -6.01 3.46 -2.82
N VAL A 104 -4.77 3.41 -3.30
CA VAL A 104 -3.59 3.24 -2.43
C VAL A 104 -3.47 4.38 -1.42
N ALA A 105 -3.62 5.63 -1.89
CA ALA A 105 -3.49 6.81 -1.05
C ALA A 105 -4.53 6.88 0.07
N THR A 106 -5.75 6.38 -0.16
CA THR A 106 -6.86 6.41 0.80
C THR A 106 -6.91 5.18 1.71
N THR A 107 -6.36 4.05 1.26
CA THR A 107 -6.46 2.76 1.98
C THR A 107 -5.29 2.56 2.95
N LEU A 108 -4.07 2.94 2.55
CA LEU A 108 -2.86 2.69 3.34
C LEU A 108 -2.32 3.99 3.96
N PRO A 109 -1.98 3.99 5.26
CA PRO A 109 -1.51 5.18 5.94
C PRO A 109 -0.13 5.61 5.45
N GLN A 110 0.04 6.89 5.15
CA GLN A 110 1.28 7.50 4.67
C GLN A 110 1.94 6.66 3.57
N SER A 111 1.15 6.13 2.65
CA SER A 111 1.61 5.25 1.60
C SER A 111 2.49 5.96 0.58
N ALA A 112 3.36 5.19 -0.06
CA ALA A 112 4.09 5.57 -1.25
C ALA A 112 4.23 4.35 -2.14
N TRP A 113 4.38 4.58 -3.45
CA TRP A 113 4.42 3.50 -4.43
C TRP A 113 5.30 3.87 -5.62
N GLU A 114 5.72 2.85 -6.33
CA GLU A 114 6.38 2.95 -7.62
C GLU A 114 6.06 1.73 -8.48
N VAL A 115 6.11 1.89 -9.78
CA VAL A 115 5.97 0.79 -10.75
C VAL A 115 7.10 0.92 -11.76
N VAL A 116 7.99 -0.05 -11.77
CA VAL A 116 9.16 -0.08 -12.64
C VAL A 116 9.01 -1.19 -13.67
N GLN A 117 9.16 -0.86 -14.94
CA GLN A 117 9.29 -1.87 -15.98
C GLN A 117 10.73 -2.41 -15.96
N THR A 118 10.89 -3.66 -15.55
CA THR A 118 12.20 -4.31 -15.44
C THR A 118 12.65 -4.98 -16.74
N VAL A 119 11.70 -5.40 -17.56
CA VAL A 119 11.94 -5.95 -18.89
C VAL A 119 11.01 -5.25 -19.88
N SER A 120 11.61 -4.53 -20.84
CA SER A 120 10.89 -3.85 -21.93
C SER A 120 10.91 -4.75 -23.18
N ALA A 121 10.12 -5.83 -23.15
CA ALA A 121 10.00 -6.81 -24.23
C ALA A 121 8.57 -7.37 -24.28
N ASN A 122 8.34 -8.39 -25.06
CA ASN A 122 7.12 -9.18 -25.04
C ASN A 122 7.46 -10.65 -24.70
N PRO A 123 7.16 -11.13 -23.47
CA PRO A 123 6.44 -10.45 -22.40
C PRO A 123 7.25 -9.34 -21.69
N SER A 124 6.56 -8.28 -21.29
CA SER A 124 7.09 -7.21 -20.47
C SER A 124 6.99 -7.58 -18.99
N SER A 125 7.98 -7.21 -18.18
CA SER A 125 7.95 -7.49 -16.73
C SER A 125 7.98 -6.20 -15.93
N TYR A 126 7.18 -6.17 -14.85
CA TYR A 126 7.03 -5.03 -13.96
C TYR A 126 7.33 -5.43 -12.53
N THR A 127 7.95 -4.54 -11.80
CA THR A 127 8.07 -4.60 -10.34
C THR A 127 7.26 -3.46 -9.76
N LEU A 128 6.26 -3.81 -8.96
CA LEU A 128 5.43 -2.91 -8.20
C LEU A 128 5.90 -2.92 -6.76
N THR A 129 6.17 -1.76 -6.20
CA THR A 129 6.49 -1.59 -4.78
C THR A 129 5.48 -0.66 -4.13
N ILE A 130 4.84 -1.12 -3.06
CA ILE A 130 3.94 -0.33 -2.22
C ILE A 130 4.55 -0.27 -0.83
N SER A 131 4.58 0.90 -0.22
CA SER A 131 5.03 1.08 1.15
C SER A 131 4.01 1.86 1.96
N TRP A 132 3.95 1.58 3.26
CA TRP A 132 3.08 2.29 4.21
C TRP A 132 3.75 2.40 5.57
N VAL A 133 3.23 3.27 6.43
CA VAL A 133 3.71 3.42 7.79
C VAL A 133 2.75 2.73 8.73
N ASP A 134 3.23 1.81 9.54
CA ASP A 134 2.48 1.24 10.65
C ASP A 134 2.80 2.01 11.94
N ARG A 135 1.77 2.47 12.62
CA ARG A 135 1.91 3.23 13.88
C ARG A 135 2.35 2.38 15.08
N LEU A 136 2.54 1.09 14.84
CA LEU A 136 2.86 0.10 15.87
C LEU A 136 4.33 -0.08 16.13
N SER A 137 5.17 0.38 15.24
CA SER A 137 6.58 0.18 15.41
C SER A 137 7.11 1.09 16.51
N ASP A 138 7.69 0.46 17.49
CA ASP A 138 8.58 1.06 18.45
C ASP A 138 9.68 1.81 17.67
N THR A 139 9.78 3.12 17.85
CA THR A 139 10.74 4.00 17.17
C THR A 139 12.21 3.61 17.45
N THR A 140 12.45 2.61 18.28
CA THR A 140 13.77 2.09 18.64
C THR A 140 14.30 0.99 17.73
N GLN A 141 13.45 0.36 16.89
CA GLN A 141 13.90 -0.63 15.92
C GLN A 141 13.93 -0.01 14.52
N ALA A 142 15.03 0.58 14.18
CA ALA A 142 15.37 1.00 12.83
C ALA A 142 15.69 -0.23 11.96
N SER A 143 14.70 -1.05 11.65
CA SER A 143 14.80 -2.01 10.55
C SER A 143 14.49 -1.29 9.24
N TYR A 144 15.38 -0.37 8.90
CA TYR A 144 15.38 0.33 7.64
C TYR A 144 15.83 -0.63 6.53
N GLN A 145 14.90 -1.32 5.92
CA GLN A 145 15.13 -1.98 4.64
C GLN A 145 14.76 -0.97 3.55
N ALA A 146 15.73 -0.19 3.17
CA ALA A 146 15.62 0.74 2.08
C ALA A 146 15.46 0.01 0.74
N GLY A 147 14.24 -0.03 0.24
CA GLY A 147 14.06 0.15 -1.21
C GLY A 147 14.45 1.61 -1.46
N ALA A 148 15.63 1.86 -2.00
CA ALA A 148 16.33 3.14 -1.89
C ALA A 148 15.61 4.36 -2.50
N SER A 149 14.56 4.17 -3.30
CA SER A 149 13.82 5.25 -3.94
C SER A 149 12.58 5.73 -3.15
N LEU A 150 11.86 4.83 -2.49
CA LEU A 150 10.63 5.19 -1.77
C LEU A 150 10.88 5.72 -0.35
N GLY A 151 12.01 5.40 0.27
CA GLY A 151 12.34 5.82 1.63
C GLY A 151 12.65 7.31 1.79
N ALA A 152 13.25 7.93 0.77
CA ALA A 152 13.74 9.31 0.85
C ALA A 152 12.63 10.37 0.71
N ASN A 153 11.52 10.06 0.02
CA ASN A 153 10.46 11.00 -0.30
C ASN A 153 9.18 10.82 0.51
N ALA A 154 9.12 9.82 1.38
CA ALA A 154 7.94 9.51 2.15
C ALA A 154 8.07 10.03 3.58
N GLY A 155 8.14 11.32 3.77
CA GLY A 155 8.23 11.98 5.08
C GLY A 155 7.13 11.52 6.03
N GLY A 156 7.46 10.58 6.92
CA GLY A 156 6.58 10.05 7.96
C GLY A 156 7.39 9.57 9.16
N THR A 157 6.87 9.76 10.36
CA THR A 157 7.42 9.21 11.60
C THR A 157 6.79 7.84 11.84
N GLY A 158 7.60 6.78 11.82
CA GLY A 158 7.15 5.40 12.04
C GLY A 158 7.94 4.39 11.21
N GLU A 159 7.82 3.10 11.53
CA GLU A 159 8.41 2.04 10.72
C GLU A 159 7.64 1.90 9.40
N ARG A 160 8.39 1.90 8.31
CA ARG A 160 7.82 1.76 6.98
C ARG A 160 7.89 0.31 6.53
N PHE A 161 6.75 -0.24 6.19
CA PHE A 161 6.64 -1.58 5.62
C PHE A 161 6.59 -1.51 4.10
N PHE A 162 7.07 -2.56 3.46
CA PHE A 162 7.12 -2.68 2.01
C PHE A 162 6.46 -3.99 1.56
N TYR A 163 5.76 -3.89 0.45
CA TYR A 163 5.31 -5.04 -0.31
C TYR A 163 5.76 -4.87 -1.76
N THR A 164 6.47 -5.87 -2.27
CA THR A 164 6.95 -5.88 -3.65
C THR A 164 6.36 -7.08 -4.39
N ALA A 165 5.80 -6.83 -5.55
CA ALA A 165 5.28 -7.86 -6.45
C ALA A 165 5.89 -7.70 -7.83
N THR A 166 6.20 -8.82 -8.49
CA THR A 166 6.64 -8.84 -9.88
C THR A 166 5.56 -9.47 -10.75
N ARG A 167 5.27 -8.85 -11.90
CA ARG A 167 4.29 -9.33 -12.85
C ARG A 167 4.87 -9.31 -14.26
N SER A 168 4.62 -10.36 -15.02
CA SER A 168 4.94 -10.44 -16.44
C SER A 168 3.66 -10.42 -17.27
N VAL A 169 3.59 -9.57 -18.28
CA VAL A 169 2.42 -9.39 -19.16
C VAL A 169 2.88 -9.49 -20.60
N GLY A 170 2.25 -10.35 -21.41
CA GLY A 170 2.57 -10.56 -22.81
C GLY A 170 1.37 -10.35 -23.73
N ARG A 171 1.61 -9.87 -24.94
CA ARG A 171 0.63 -9.93 -26.03
C ARG A 171 0.53 -11.38 -26.52
N ARG A 172 -0.69 -11.84 -26.77
CA ARG A 172 -0.95 -13.07 -27.52
C ARG A 172 -0.88 -12.80 -29.00
#